data_c5204ca3aa624a3d954d5c1b752a1c0a
#
_entry.id   c5204ca3aa624a3d954d5c1b752a1c0a
#
_cell.length_a   1.000
_cell.length_b   1.000
_cell.length_c   1.000
_cell.angle_alpha   90.00
_cell.angle_beta   90.00
_cell.angle_gamma   90.00
#
_symmetry.space_group_name_H-M   'P 1'
#
loop_
_entity.id
_entity.type
_entity.pdbx_description
1 polymer ?
#
loop_
_entity_poly.entity_id
_entity_poly.type
_entity_poly.pdbx_seq_one_letter_code
_entity_poly.pdbx_strand_id
1 'polypeptide(L)'
;MIENNTQTNAVTIPNDVTSLSDAELMKLTGQLDNNSQEGSVLSRLSINYQTEDENDNPLPRGHYALKVDGDSVYAKTAKFRPFMRMFAYSYWDNNEEVFTSSVQRHSLGDQFPDSHGGYKCGKLSREQLEALPESDPQRVIQSSIKCNQVIYGVADMDGKSSDGKDVSLKQIPCVLYAKGVNYIPMSTVLKSLATQKKPMIRNTLLLSTKKQKSGGNTFFAMDIKIGESAELSEKDADLLKEFAAVTKSVNEGVMEK
;
A
#
# COMPACT_ATOMS: atom_id res chain seq x y z
N MET A 1 31.18 -15.91 32.70
CA MET A 1 31.37 -16.40 31.33
C MET A 1 30.05 -16.17 30.62
N ILE A 2 30.02 -15.22 29.74
CA ILE A 2 28.84 -14.90 28.88
C ILE A 2 29.20 -15.46 27.54
N GLU A 3 28.54 -16.55 27.14
CA GLU A 3 28.68 -17.11 25.79
C GLU A 3 27.95 -16.21 24.80
N ASN A 4 28.71 -15.53 23.96
CA ASN A 4 28.23 -14.82 22.80
C ASN A 4 27.83 -15.85 21.71
N ASN A 5 26.54 -16.12 21.61
CA ASN A 5 26.01 -16.95 20.54
C ASN A 5 25.77 -16.08 19.28
N THR A 6 26.84 -15.88 18.51
CA THR A 6 26.78 -15.23 17.21
C THR A 6 26.21 -16.26 16.21
N GLN A 7 24.89 -16.31 16.03
CA GLN A 7 24.30 -17.03 14.92
C GLN A 7 24.58 -16.27 13.63
N THR A 8 25.63 -16.68 12.93
CA THR A 8 25.83 -16.32 11.53
C THR A 8 24.75 -17.02 10.70
N ASN A 9 23.79 -16.26 10.17
CA ASN A 9 22.83 -16.72 9.19
C ASN A 9 23.60 -17.08 7.90
N ALA A 10 24.09 -18.31 7.80
CA ALA A 10 24.65 -18.80 6.57
C ALA A 10 23.53 -18.97 5.54
N VAL A 11 23.60 -18.22 4.44
CA VAL A 11 22.69 -18.37 3.31
C VAL A 11 22.88 -19.78 2.74
N THR A 12 21.87 -20.63 2.89
CA THR A 12 21.88 -21.97 2.33
C THR A 12 21.58 -21.89 0.84
N ILE A 13 22.59 -22.08 -0.01
CA ILE A 13 22.42 -22.11 -1.47
C ILE A 13 21.80 -23.46 -1.83
N PRO A 14 20.65 -23.50 -2.53
CA PRO A 14 20.06 -24.73 -3.03
C PRO A 14 21.01 -25.45 -4.02
N ASN A 15 21.02 -26.78 -4.01
CA ASN A 15 21.85 -27.56 -4.91
C ASN A 15 21.43 -27.44 -6.38
N ASP A 16 20.24 -26.96 -6.67
CA ASP A 16 19.74 -26.72 -8.02
C ASP A 16 19.24 -25.27 -8.14
N VAL A 17 20.09 -24.41 -8.69
CA VAL A 17 19.78 -22.99 -8.95
C VAL A 17 18.96 -22.79 -10.23
N THR A 18 18.80 -23.84 -11.06
CA THR A 18 18.07 -23.74 -12.34
C THR A 18 16.55 -23.72 -12.14
N SER A 19 16.08 -24.13 -10.98
CA SER A 19 14.66 -24.11 -10.60
C SER A 19 14.22 -22.80 -9.92
N LEU A 20 15.17 -21.89 -9.64
CA LEU A 20 14.89 -20.62 -9.01
C LEU A 20 14.40 -19.58 -10.01
N SER A 21 13.44 -18.78 -9.59
CA SER A 21 13.02 -17.59 -10.34
C SER A 21 14.11 -16.50 -10.32
N ASP A 22 14.09 -15.61 -11.30
CA ASP A 22 15.04 -14.49 -11.37
C ASP A 22 15.05 -13.66 -10.09
N ALA A 23 13.89 -13.48 -9.44
CA ALA A 23 13.78 -12.75 -8.16
C ALA A 23 14.48 -13.50 -6.99
N GLU A 24 14.42 -14.84 -6.96
CA GLU A 24 15.13 -15.65 -5.98
C GLU A 24 16.65 -15.64 -6.24
N LEU A 25 17.04 -15.66 -7.51
CA LEU A 25 18.45 -15.52 -7.91
C LEU A 25 19.00 -14.14 -7.50
N MET A 26 18.25 -13.05 -7.71
CA MET A 26 18.65 -11.71 -7.31
C MET A 26 18.81 -11.60 -5.79
N LYS A 27 17.95 -12.25 -4.99
CA LYS A 27 18.10 -12.32 -3.53
C LYS A 27 19.34 -13.10 -3.11
N LEU A 28 19.55 -14.27 -3.72
CA LEU A 28 20.70 -15.13 -3.43
C LEU A 28 22.05 -14.49 -3.82
N THR A 29 22.07 -13.72 -4.90
CA THR A 29 23.27 -13.02 -5.38
C THR A 29 23.53 -11.69 -4.69
N GLY A 30 22.63 -11.24 -3.80
CA GLY A 30 22.73 -9.94 -3.14
C GLY A 30 22.50 -8.75 -4.08
N GLN A 31 21.94 -8.97 -5.27
CA GLN A 31 21.57 -7.89 -6.19
C GLN A 31 20.34 -7.11 -5.70
N LEU A 32 19.50 -7.75 -4.90
CA LEU A 32 18.46 -7.07 -4.14
C LEU A 32 19.04 -6.75 -2.77
N ASP A 33 19.44 -5.52 -2.59
CA ASP A 33 19.93 -5.01 -1.30
C ASP A 33 18.82 -5.10 -0.26
N ASN A 34 18.99 -5.93 0.76
CA ASN A 34 18.03 -6.07 1.87
C ASN A 34 17.89 -4.78 2.70
N ASN A 35 18.69 -3.76 2.42
CA ASN A 35 18.71 -2.46 3.10
C ASN A 35 18.07 -1.31 2.31
N SER A 36 17.68 -1.51 1.05
CA SER A 36 16.85 -0.52 0.39
C SER A 36 15.43 -0.61 0.97
N GLN A 37 14.82 0.52 1.30
CA GLN A 37 13.41 0.65 1.72
C GLN A 37 12.41 0.18 0.65
N GLU A 38 12.84 -0.56 -0.33
CA GLU A 38 12.08 -1.22 -1.39
C GLU A 38 11.55 -2.59 -0.95
N GLY A 39 11.12 -2.70 0.30
CA GLY A 39 10.51 -3.91 0.87
C GLY A 39 9.15 -4.30 0.29
N SER A 40 8.76 -3.75 -0.83
CA SER A 40 7.59 -4.19 -1.59
C SER A 40 7.96 -4.29 -3.06
N VAL A 41 8.16 -5.51 -3.52
CA VAL A 41 8.28 -5.86 -4.95
C VAL A 41 7.00 -5.47 -5.71
N LEU A 42 5.93 -5.12 -4.99
CA LEU A 42 4.64 -4.79 -5.59
C LEU A 42 4.57 -3.31 -5.99
N SER A 43 4.18 -3.10 -7.21
CA SER A 43 3.85 -1.79 -7.76
C SER A 43 2.75 -1.12 -6.96
N ARG A 44 2.83 0.19 -6.80
CA ARG A 44 1.80 0.94 -6.10
C ARG A 44 0.82 1.58 -7.08
N LEU A 45 -0.46 1.20 -6.99
CA LEU A 45 -1.53 1.92 -7.66
C LEU A 45 -1.92 3.16 -6.85
N SER A 46 -1.78 4.34 -7.42
CA SER A 46 -2.04 5.60 -6.72
C SER A 46 -2.68 6.65 -7.64
N ILE A 47 -3.25 7.69 -7.05
CA ILE A 47 -3.67 8.88 -7.80
C ILE A 47 -2.44 9.78 -7.95
N ASN A 48 -2.15 10.20 -9.19
CA ASN A 48 -1.09 11.15 -9.47
C ASN A 48 -1.51 12.57 -9.07
N TYR A 49 -0.70 13.20 -8.22
CA TYR A 49 -0.86 14.60 -7.81
C TYR A 49 0.21 15.53 -8.40
N GLN A 50 1.25 14.95 -8.98
CA GLN A 50 2.33 15.71 -9.63
C GLN A 50 1.84 16.30 -10.95
N THR A 51 2.32 17.48 -11.29
CA THR A 51 2.04 18.17 -12.55
C THR A 51 3.13 17.93 -13.58
N GLU A 52 4.33 17.58 -13.12
CA GLU A 52 5.53 17.42 -13.93
C GLU A 52 6.38 16.28 -13.37
N ASP A 53 7.17 15.65 -14.20
CA ASP A 53 8.19 14.67 -13.82
C ASP A 53 9.52 15.37 -13.45
N GLU A 54 10.57 14.59 -13.19
CA GLU A 54 11.92 15.09 -12.85
C GLU A 54 12.60 15.84 -14.02
N ASN A 55 12.07 15.74 -15.23
CA ASN A 55 12.55 16.39 -16.44
C ASN A 55 11.62 17.51 -16.93
N ASP A 56 10.74 18.02 -16.05
CA ASP A 56 9.74 19.06 -16.34
C ASP A 56 8.69 18.66 -17.41
N ASN A 57 8.54 17.36 -17.72
CA ASN A 57 7.49 16.93 -18.63
C ASN A 57 6.13 16.90 -17.91
N PRO A 58 5.05 17.39 -18.56
CA PRO A 58 3.75 17.49 -17.93
C PRO A 58 3.15 16.11 -17.64
N LEU A 59 2.72 15.89 -16.39
CA LEU A 59 2.06 14.67 -15.95
C LEU A 59 0.54 14.88 -15.78
N PRO A 60 -0.27 13.85 -16.07
CA PRO A 60 -1.73 13.95 -15.98
C PRO A 60 -2.20 13.90 -14.53
N ARG A 61 -2.37 15.06 -13.91
CA ARG A 61 -2.84 15.18 -12.52
C ARG A 61 -4.26 14.64 -12.35
N GLY A 62 -4.45 13.84 -11.31
CA GLY A 62 -5.74 13.21 -11.01
C GLY A 62 -5.98 11.90 -11.77
N HIS A 63 -5.03 11.43 -12.57
CA HIS A 63 -5.07 10.09 -13.16
C HIS A 63 -4.54 9.06 -12.17
N TYR A 64 -4.93 7.81 -12.33
CA TYR A 64 -4.24 6.69 -11.68
C TYR A 64 -2.87 6.52 -12.30
N ALA A 65 -1.88 6.25 -11.45
CA ALA A 65 -0.52 5.92 -11.85
C ALA A 65 -0.15 4.54 -11.30
N LEU A 66 0.46 3.72 -12.13
CA LEU A 66 1.01 2.40 -11.77
C LEU A 66 2.41 2.29 -12.38
N LYS A 67 3.42 2.08 -11.53
CA LYS A 67 4.80 1.92 -11.98
C LYS A 67 5.07 0.44 -12.26
N VAL A 68 5.52 0.12 -13.47
CA VAL A 68 5.86 -1.24 -13.90
C VAL A 68 7.20 -1.17 -14.63
N ASP A 69 8.14 -2.03 -14.24
CA ASP A 69 9.49 -2.12 -14.84
C ASP A 69 10.24 -0.77 -14.91
N GLY A 70 10.04 0.07 -13.91
CA GLY A 70 10.67 1.40 -13.84
C GLY A 70 9.82 2.52 -14.45
N ASP A 71 8.92 2.23 -15.38
CA ASP A 71 8.08 3.21 -16.06
C ASP A 71 6.72 3.38 -15.40
N SER A 72 6.20 4.60 -15.39
CA SER A 72 4.87 4.92 -14.87
C SER A 72 3.86 5.00 -16.00
N VAL A 73 2.74 4.26 -15.84
CA VAL A 73 1.60 4.34 -16.74
C VAL A 73 0.48 5.11 -16.07
N TYR A 74 -0.08 6.08 -16.79
CA TYR A 74 -1.13 6.99 -16.30
C TYR A 74 -2.44 6.72 -17.03
N ALA A 75 -3.54 6.51 -16.29
CA ALA A 75 -4.86 6.29 -16.86
C ALA A 75 -5.96 7.04 -16.08
N LYS A 76 -7.01 7.50 -16.77
CA LYS A 76 -8.18 8.15 -16.13
C LYS A 76 -8.94 7.20 -15.22
N THR A 77 -8.92 5.92 -15.56
CA THR A 77 -9.63 4.85 -14.87
C THR A 77 -8.73 3.64 -14.72
N ALA A 78 -8.98 2.84 -13.68
CA ALA A 78 -8.36 1.53 -13.52
C ALA A 78 -9.43 0.51 -13.14
N LYS A 79 -9.29 -0.73 -13.60
CA LYS A 79 -10.00 -1.88 -13.05
C LYS A 79 -9.10 -2.49 -11.98
N PHE A 80 -9.61 -2.62 -10.77
CA PHE A 80 -8.85 -3.17 -9.65
C PHE A 80 -9.63 -4.32 -9.02
N ARG A 81 -9.01 -5.48 -8.94
CA ARG A 81 -9.58 -6.64 -8.27
C ARG A 81 -8.87 -6.82 -6.94
N PRO A 82 -9.54 -6.55 -5.80
CA PRO A 82 -8.94 -6.65 -4.47
C PRO A 82 -8.88 -8.11 -4.02
N PHE A 83 -7.74 -8.53 -3.48
CA PHE A 83 -7.50 -9.86 -2.95
C PHE A 83 -7.44 -9.89 -1.43
N MET A 84 -6.68 -8.97 -0.86
CA MET A 84 -6.45 -8.91 0.58
C MET A 84 -6.53 -7.47 1.08
N ARG A 85 -7.18 -7.27 2.22
CA ARG A 85 -7.29 -5.97 2.90
C ARG A 85 -6.61 -6.04 4.25
N MET A 86 -5.75 -5.06 4.49
CA MET A 86 -5.06 -4.82 5.74
C MET A 86 -5.33 -3.40 6.23
N PHE A 87 -5.05 -3.16 7.50
CA PHE A 87 -5.02 -1.83 8.10
C PHE A 87 -3.62 -1.54 8.62
N ALA A 88 -3.21 -0.27 8.56
CA ALA A 88 -2.00 0.23 9.16
C ALA A 88 -2.21 1.67 9.62
N TYR A 89 -1.46 2.08 10.63
CA TYR A 89 -1.39 3.48 11.03
C TYR A 89 -0.10 4.09 10.49
N SER A 90 -0.12 5.38 10.21
CA SER A 90 1.06 6.12 9.82
C SER A 90 1.04 7.52 10.41
N TYR A 91 2.22 8.04 10.71
CA TYR A 91 2.47 9.35 11.24
C TYR A 91 3.71 9.94 10.57
N TRP A 92 3.66 11.21 10.22
CA TRP A 92 4.80 12.00 9.78
C TRP A 92 5.08 13.07 10.81
N ASP A 93 6.26 13.05 11.41
CA ASP A 93 6.74 14.11 12.29
C ASP A 93 7.43 15.17 11.45
N ASN A 94 6.83 16.37 11.40
CA ASN A 94 7.38 17.49 10.63
C ASN A 94 8.61 18.13 11.29
N ASN A 95 8.81 17.91 12.60
CA ASN A 95 9.93 18.53 13.31
C ASN A 95 11.20 17.68 13.16
N GLU A 96 11.04 16.36 13.25
CA GLU A 96 12.15 15.41 13.17
C GLU A 96 12.32 14.84 11.76
N GLU A 97 11.40 15.15 10.83
CA GLU A 97 11.34 14.61 9.47
C GLU A 97 11.31 13.07 9.44
N VAL A 98 10.64 12.47 10.44
CA VAL A 98 10.58 11.02 10.61
C VAL A 98 9.20 10.49 10.21
N PHE A 99 9.20 9.44 9.39
CA PHE A 99 8.01 8.68 9.07
C PHE A 99 7.91 7.43 9.93
N THR A 100 6.83 7.32 10.69
CA THR A 100 6.51 6.13 11.48
C THR A 100 5.33 5.41 10.87
N SER A 101 5.42 4.09 10.77
CA SER A 101 4.30 3.24 10.38
C SER A 101 4.16 2.07 11.33
N SER A 102 2.93 1.64 11.55
CA SER A 102 2.65 0.40 12.29
C SER A 102 2.74 -0.81 11.37
N VAL A 103 2.83 -1.99 11.97
CA VAL A 103 2.56 -3.25 11.28
C VAL A 103 1.16 -3.25 10.65
N GLN A 104 0.99 -4.07 9.63
CA GLN A 104 -0.30 -4.27 8.97
C GLN A 104 -1.09 -5.40 9.64
N ARG A 105 -2.39 -5.20 9.86
CA ARG A 105 -3.31 -6.17 10.48
C ARG A 105 -4.62 -6.28 9.71
N HIS A 106 -5.28 -7.42 9.80
CA HIS A 106 -6.59 -7.65 9.16
C HIS A 106 -7.74 -6.95 9.89
N SER A 107 -7.63 -6.77 11.19
CA SER A 107 -8.66 -6.19 12.03
C SER A 107 -8.18 -4.91 12.72
N LEU A 108 -9.05 -3.91 12.81
CA LEU A 108 -8.82 -2.72 13.63
C LEU A 108 -8.83 -2.99 15.14
N GLY A 109 -9.33 -4.16 15.55
CA GLY A 109 -9.29 -4.62 16.95
C GLY A 109 -7.94 -5.18 17.37
N ASP A 110 -7.05 -5.48 16.40
CA ASP A 110 -5.73 -6.03 16.70
C ASP A 110 -4.79 -4.95 17.28
N GLN A 111 -3.68 -5.40 17.83
CA GLN A 111 -2.59 -4.50 18.22
C GLN A 111 -1.76 -4.11 17.00
N PHE A 112 -1.36 -2.84 16.94
CA PHE A 112 -0.58 -2.26 15.85
C PHE A 112 0.74 -1.70 16.40
N PRO A 113 1.72 -2.54 16.75
CA PRO A 113 3.05 -2.05 17.11
C PRO A 113 3.69 -1.29 15.94
N ASP A 114 4.58 -0.38 16.25
CA ASP A 114 5.28 0.45 15.29
C ASP A 114 6.79 0.50 15.58
N SER A 115 7.55 1.08 14.66
CA SER A 115 9.00 1.14 14.69
C SER A 115 9.59 1.95 15.87
N HIS A 116 8.77 2.72 16.58
CA HIS A 116 9.21 3.54 17.71
C HIS A 116 8.79 2.96 19.06
N GLY A 117 8.38 1.69 19.09
CA GLY A 117 8.00 0.99 20.33
C GLY A 117 6.63 1.38 20.87
N GLY A 118 5.87 2.22 20.15
CA GLY A 118 4.49 2.54 20.48
C GLY A 118 3.47 1.59 19.82
N TYR A 119 2.21 1.93 19.97
CA TYR A 119 1.11 1.26 19.29
C TYR A 119 0.31 2.25 18.47
N LYS A 120 0.00 1.90 17.21
CA LYS A 120 -0.76 2.78 16.32
C LYS A 120 -0.12 4.16 16.13
N CYS A 121 1.21 4.22 16.10
CA CYS A 121 1.99 5.46 16.01
C CYS A 121 1.65 6.47 17.14
N GLY A 122 1.38 5.98 18.35
CA GLY A 122 0.99 6.81 19.50
C GLY A 122 -0.45 7.33 19.45
N LYS A 123 -1.32 6.78 18.59
CA LYS A 123 -2.70 7.23 18.50
C LYS A 123 -3.48 6.92 19.77
N LEU A 124 -3.99 7.98 20.42
CA LEU A 124 -4.83 7.88 21.60
C LEU A 124 -6.23 7.35 21.26
N SER A 125 -6.88 6.73 22.23
CA SER A 125 -8.32 6.45 22.16
C SER A 125 -9.11 7.75 22.13
N ARG A 126 -10.39 7.69 21.70
CA ARG A 126 -11.26 8.87 21.69
C ARG A 126 -11.40 9.46 23.10
N GLU A 127 -11.56 8.64 24.12
CA GLU A 127 -11.68 9.07 25.52
C GLU A 127 -10.41 9.76 26.02
N GLN A 128 -9.24 9.20 25.71
CA GLN A 128 -7.95 9.82 26.06
C GLN A 128 -7.78 11.16 25.34
N LEU A 129 -8.17 11.28 24.08
CA LEU A 129 -8.06 12.49 23.30
C LEU A 129 -9.03 13.58 23.82
N GLU A 130 -10.25 13.20 24.17
CA GLU A 130 -11.26 14.12 24.76
C GLU A 130 -10.85 14.61 26.15
N ALA A 131 -10.08 13.83 26.91
CA ALA A 131 -9.56 14.23 28.21
C ALA A 131 -8.43 15.27 28.13
N LEU A 132 -7.77 15.43 26.97
CA LEU A 132 -6.76 16.47 26.79
C LEU A 132 -7.39 17.87 26.69
N PRO A 133 -6.75 18.90 27.25
CA PRO A 133 -7.16 20.30 27.05
C PRO A 133 -7.24 20.64 25.54
N GLU A 134 -8.12 21.55 25.17
CA GLU A 134 -8.25 21.98 23.76
C GLU A 134 -6.96 22.60 23.19
N SER A 135 -6.20 23.28 24.05
CA SER A 135 -4.90 23.89 23.73
C SER A 135 -3.73 22.92 23.74
N ASP A 136 -3.95 21.63 24.05
CA ASP A 136 -2.87 20.66 24.16
C ASP A 136 -2.26 20.39 22.77
N PRO A 137 -0.91 20.58 22.61
CA PRO A 137 -0.23 20.32 21.33
C PRO A 137 -0.42 18.87 20.81
N GLN A 138 -0.65 17.91 21.71
CA GLN A 138 -0.92 16.52 21.31
C GLN A 138 -2.18 16.38 20.43
N ARG A 139 -3.18 17.24 20.59
CA ARG A 139 -4.37 17.21 19.73
C ARG A 139 -4.02 17.43 18.25
N VAL A 140 -3.04 18.28 17.96
CA VAL A 140 -2.54 18.54 16.60
C VAL A 140 -1.82 17.28 16.08
N ILE A 141 -0.92 16.68 16.89
CA ILE A 141 -0.20 15.46 16.54
C ILE A 141 -1.18 14.32 16.26
N GLN A 142 -2.19 14.14 17.13
CA GLN A 142 -3.22 13.11 16.96
C GLN A 142 -4.00 13.23 15.66
N SER A 143 -4.22 14.47 15.18
CA SER A 143 -4.87 14.71 13.88
C SER A 143 -4.02 14.25 12.69
N SER A 144 -2.71 14.20 12.86
CA SER A 144 -1.74 13.81 11.84
C SER A 144 -1.61 12.29 11.71
N ILE A 145 -1.94 11.52 12.77
CA ILE A 145 -1.92 10.06 12.75
C ILE A 145 -3.08 9.54 11.91
N LYS A 146 -2.76 8.86 10.81
CA LYS A 146 -3.76 8.37 9.86
C LYS A 146 -3.86 6.85 9.91
N CYS A 147 -5.10 6.36 9.93
CA CYS A 147 -5.39 4.97 9.65
C CYS A 147 -5.51 4.80 8.12
N ASN A 148 -4.80 3.85 7.58
CA ASN A 148 -4.81 3.52 6.16
C ASN A 148 -5.43 2.13 5.95
N GLN A 149 -6.18 1.97 4.86
CA GLN A 149 -6.48 0.65 4.33
C GLN A 149 -5.43 0.33 3.28
N VAL A 150 -4.77 -0.79 3.43
CA VAL A 150 -3.80 -1.33 2.49
C VAL A 150 -4.48 -2.48 1.77
N ILE A 151 -4.71 -2.33 0.47
CA ILE A 151 -5.45 -3.32 -0.31
C ILE A 151 -4.50 -3.87 -1.37
N TYR A 152 -4.21 -5.15 -1.24
CA TYR A 152 -3.45 -5.92 -2.22
C TYR A 152 -4.40 -6.46 -3.27
N GLY A 153 -3.98 -6.41 -4.52
CA GLY A 153 -4.82 -6.87 -5.62
C GLY A 153 -4.11 -6.82 -6.96
N VAL A 154 -4.86 -7.00 -8.01
CA VAL A 154 -4.38 -6.86 -9.38
C VAL A 154 -5.10 -5.72 -10.09
N ALA A 155 -4.39 -5.01 -10.95
CA ALA A 155 -4.93 -3.88 -11.71
C ALA A 155 -4.82 -4.11 -13.21
N ASP A 156 -5.87 -3.70 -13.93
CA ASP A 156 -5.86 -3.50 -15.38
C ASP A 156 -5.95 -1.99 -15.65
N MET A 157 -5.09 -1.49 -16.52
CA MET A 157 -5.06 -0.08 -16.92
C MET A 157 -4.75 0.03 -18.40
N ASP A 158 -5.57 0.80 -19.12
CA ASP A 158 -5.28 1.26 -20.47
C ASP A 158 -4.97 2.77 -20.40
N GLY A 159 -3.73 3.14 -20.67
CA GLY A 159 -3.24 4.50 -20.41
C GLY A 159 -2.05 4.88 -21.26
N LYS A 160 -1.30 5.86 -20.77
CA LYS A 160 -0.08 6.33 -21.43
C LYS A 160 1.11 6.27 -20.47
N SER A 161 2.25 5.86 -21.00
CA SER A 161 3.53 6.00 -20.30
C SER A 161 3.96 7.48 -20.16
N SER A 162 4.99 7.75 -19.39
CA SER A 162 5.55 9.09 -19.21
C SER A 162 6.00 9.73 -20.54
N ASP A 163 6.45 8.92 -21.50
CA ASP A 163 6.83 9.37 -22.85
C ASP A 163 5.63 9.47 -23.84
N GLY A 164 4.40 9.31 -23.35
CA GLY A 164 3.16 9.50 -24.11
C GLY A 164 2.69 8.32 -24.96
N LYS A 165 3.38 7.17 -24.95
CA LYS A 165 2.98 5.96 -25.69
C LYS A 165 1.78 5.30 -25.04
N ASP A 166 0.90 4.72 -25.86
CA ASP A 166 -0.23 3.94 -25.37
C ASP A 166 0.27 2.60 -24.80
N VAL A 167 -0.17 2.30 -23.58
CA VAL A 167 0.21 1.09 -22.82
C VAL A 167 -1.04 0.44 -22.25
N SER A 168 -1.13 -0.88 -22.41
CA SER A 168 -2.18 -1.70 -21.80
C SER A 168 -1.56 -2.63 -20.77
N LEU A 169 -1.91 -2.44 -19.51
CA LEU A 169 -1.50 -3.29 -18.40
C LEU A 169 -2.65 -4.22 -18.03
N LYS A 170 -2.35 -5.52 -17.84
CA LYS A 170 -3.36 -6.52 -17.47
C LYS A 170 -2.88 -7.35 -16.30
N GLN A 171 -3.75 -7.50 -15.29
CA GLN A 171 -3.54 -8.34 -14.11
C GLN A 171 -2.21 -8.07 -13.39
N ILE A 172 -1.82 -6.79 -13.30
CA ILE A 172 -0.57 -6.41 -12.64
C ILE A 172 -0.76 -6.46 -11.12
N PRO A 173 0.01 -7.29 -10.39
CA PRO A 173 -0.01 -7.30 -8.93
C PRO A 173 0.42 -5.94 -8.38
N CYS A 174 -0.38 -5.41 -7.47
CA CYS A 174 -0.13 -4.08 -6.92
C CYS A 174 -0.77 -3.88 -5.55
N VAL A 175 -0.35 -2.81 -4.87
CA VAL A 175 -0.93 -2.36 -3.62
C VAL A 175 -1.58 -1.00 -3.77
N LEU A 176 -2.79 -0.84 -3.24
CA LEU A 176 -3.56 0.40 -3.21
C LEU A 176 -3.72 0.87 -1.76
N TYR A 177 -3.25 2.08 -1.46
CA TYR A 177 -3.45 2.70 -0.15
C TYR A 177 -4.65 3.63 -0.18
N ALA A 178 -5.73 3.27 0.52
CA ALA A 178 -6.86 4.15 0.74
C ALA A 178 -6.69 4.88 2.08
N LYS A 179 -6.28 6.15 2.02
CA LYS A 179 -6.01 7.01 3.18
C LYS A 179 -6.72 8.36 3.04
N GLY A 180 -6.89 9.08 4.16
CA GLY A 180 -7.53 10.39 4.17
C GLY A 180 -8.92 10.35 3.52
N VAL A 181 -9.15 11.22 2.55
CA VAL A 181 -10.43 11.32 1.82
C VAL A 181 -10.85 10.03 1.10
N ASN A 182 -9.91 9.16 0.79
CA ASN A 182 -10.15 7.90 0.09
C ASN A 182 -10.50 6.73 1.02
N TYR A 183 -10.30 6.89 2.34
CA TYR A 183 -10.55 5.84 3.33
C TYR A 183 -12.03 5.43 3.36
N ILE A 184 -12.92 6.41 3.47
CA ILE A 184 -14.38 6.16 3.59
C ILE A 184 -14.96 5.59 2.29
N PRO A 185 -14.70 6.14 1.09
CA PRO A 185 -15.19 5.55 -0.16
C PRO A 185 -14.80 4.08 -0.32
N MET A 186 -13.54 3.73 -0.08
CA MET A 186 -13.07 2.34 -0.17
C MET A 186 -13.75 1.45 0.89
N SER A 187 -13.82 1.94 2.15
CA SER A 187 -14.47 1.21 3.24
C SER A 187 -15.94 0.93 2.92
N THR A 188 -16.65 1.90 2.36
CA THR A 188 -18.08 1.79 2.01
C THR A 188 -18.30 0.70 0.96
N VAL A 189 -17.49 0.69 -0.09
CA VAL A 189 -17.61 -0.30 -1.17
C VAL A 189 -17.31 -1.71 -0.67
N LEU A 190 -16.20 -1.90 0.06
CA LEU A 190 -15.85 -3.21 0.60
C LEU A 190 -16.86 -3.70 1.64
N LYS A 191 -17.40 -2.81 2.46
CA LYS A 191 -18.47 -3.14 3.40
C LYS A 191 -19.77 -3.52 2.66
N SER A 192 -20.11 -2.83 1.57
CA SER A 192 -21.26 -3.17 0.73
C SER A 192 -21.13 -4.57 0.14
N LEU A 193 -19.95 -4.95 -0.38
CA LEU A 193 -19.70 -6.31 -0.85
C LEU A 193 -19.88 -7.34 0.27
N ALA A 194 -19.32 -7.08 1.45
CA ALA A 194 -19.45 -7.99 2.60
C ALA A 194 -20.92 -8.15 3.05
N THR A 195 -21.69 -7.07 3.10
CA THR A 195 -23.12 -7.11 3.43
C THR A 195 -23.91 -7.93 2.41
N GLN A 196 -23.53 -7.87 1.13
CA GLN A 196 -24.12 -8.69 0.07
C GLN A 196 -23.59 -10.13 0.02
N LYS A 197 -22.75 -10.53 0.98
CA LYS A 197 -22.04 -11.82 1.01
C LYS A 197 -21.22 -12.10 -0.25
N LYS A 198 -20.70 -11.06 -0.88
CA LYS A 198 -19.84 -11.15 -2.06
C LYS A 198 -18.38 -11.00 -1.63
N PRO A 199 -17.55 -12.06 -1.74
CA PRO A 199 -16.12 -11.95 -1.45
C PRO A 199 -15.46 -10.91 -2.36
N MET A 200 -14.64 -10.04 -1.81
CA MET A 200 -14.00 -8.97 -2.60
C MET A 200 -13.14 -9.50 -3.75
N ILE A 201 -12.47 -10.64 -3.56
CA ILE A 201 -11.65 -11.31 -4.56
C ILE A 201 -12.46 -11.77 -5.80
N ARG A 202 -13.77 -11.92 -5.67
CA ARG A 202 -14.68 -12.26 -6.78
C ARG A 202 -15.30 -11.05 -7.46
N ASN A 203 -14.83 -9.84 -7.15
CA ASN A 203 -15.42 -8.63 -7.69
C ASN A 203 -14.34 -7.65 -8.14
N THR A 204 -14.53 -7.08 -9.31
CA THR A 204 -13.69 -5.99 -9.82
C THR A 204 -14.26 -4.66 -9.32
N LEU A 205 -13.38 -3.74 -8.96
CA LEU A 205 -13.71 -2.35 -8.67
C LEU A 205 -13.30 -1.48 -9.85
N LEU A 206 -14.24 -0.68 -10.33
CA LEU A 206 -13.97 0.34 -11.34
C LEU A 206 -13.58 1.62 -10.61
N LEU A 207 -12.33 2.01 -10.78
CA LEU A 207 -11.75 3.16 -10.13
C LEU A 207 -11.70 4.34 -11.11
N SER A 208 -12.21 5.48 -10.67
CA SER A 208 -12.05 6.79 -11.32
C SER A 208 -11.77 7.84 -10.26
N THR A 209 -11.53 9.08 -10.64
CA THR A 209 -11.29 10.17 -9.69
C THR A 209 -12.32 11.27 -9.84
N LYS A 210 -12.67 11.91 -8.71
CA LYS A 210 -13.47 13.12 -8.66
C LYS A 210 -12.62 14.28 -8.13
N LYS A 211 -12.55 15.36 -8.91
CA LYS A 211 -11.93 16.61 -8.48
C LYS A 211 -12.78 17.24 -7.39
N GLN A 212 -12.18 17.59 -6.27
CA GLN A 212 -12.81 18.23 -5.13
C GLN A 212 -12.03 19.48 -4.72
N LYS A 213 -12.70 20.38 -4.01
CA LYS A 213 -12.10 21.60 -3.44
C LYS A 213 -12.41 21.66 -1.94
N SER A 214 -11.41 22.02 -1.14
CA SER A 214 -11.57 22.31 0.27
C SER A 214 -10.67 23.51 0.62
N GLY A 215 -11.29 24.60 1.05
CA GLY A 215 -10.59 25.88 1.14
C GLY A 215 -10.05 26.29 -0.23
N GLY A 216 -8.81 26.75 -0.31
CA GLY A 216 -8.12 27.09 -1.55
C GLY A 216 -7.54 25.88 -2.32
N ASN A 217 -7.55 24.68 -1.73
CA ASN A 217 -6.86 23.52 -2.25
C ASN A 217 -7.77 22.66 -3.14
N THR A 218 -7.22 22.25 -4.29
CA THR A 218 -7.85 21.27 -5.18
C THR A 218 -7.19 19.91 -4.97
N PHE A 219 -8.00 18.87 -4.78
CA PHE A 219 -7.53 17.49 -4.66
C PHE A 219 -8.43 16.52 -5.45
N PHE A 220 -7.99 15.28 -5.58
CA PHE A 220 -8.73 14.23 -6.26
C PHE A 220 -9.04 13.11 -5.27
N ALA A 221 -10.30 12.74 -5.20
CA ALA A 221 -10.77 11.62 -4.40
C ALA A 221 -11.14 10.45 -5.31
N MET A 222 -11.00 9.24 -4.80
CA MET A 222 -11.45 8.02 -5.49
C MET A 222 -12.97 8.04 -5.65
N ASP A 223 -13.42 7.73 -6.86
CA ASP A 223 -14.79 7.37 -7.17
C ASP A 223 -14.79 5.88 -7.55
N ILE A 224 -15.45 5.07 -6.73
CA ILE A 224 -15.33 3.62 -6.80
C ILE A 224 -16.71 3.01 -7.08
N LYS A 225 -16.79 2.18 -8.12
CA LYS A 225 -17.99 1.40 -8.45
C LYS A 225 -17.66 -0.08 -8.42
N ILE A 226 -18.60 -0.91 -8.00
CA ILE A 226 -18.49 -2.35 -8.14
C ILE A 226 -18.69 -2.67 -9.62
N GLY A 227 -17.75 -3.37 -10.20
CA GLY A 227 -17.76 -3.83 -11.58
C GLY A 227 -18.23 -5.27 -11.70
N GLU A 228 -17.64 -5.98 -12.67
CA GLU A 228 -17.98 -7.35 -13.00
C GLU A 228 -17.50 -8.34 -11.93
N SER A 229 -18.19 -9.47 -11.81
CA SER A 229 -17.73 -10.60 -11.01
C SER A 229 -16.60 -11.31 -11.74
N ALA A 230 -15.64 -11.81 -10.97
CA ALA A 230 -14.51 -12.60 -11.46
C ALA A 230 -14.59 -14.03 -10.92
N GLU A 231 -14.32 -15.00 -11.76
CA GLU A 231 -14.13 -16.37 -11.34
C GLU A 231 -12.75 -16.53 -10.72
N LEU A 232 -12.65 -17.46 -9.75
CA LEU A 232 -11.37 -17.79 -9.14
C LEU A 232 -10.62 -18.79 -10.02
N SER A 233 -9.32 -18.59 -10.11
CA SER A 233 -8.37 -19.46 -10.81
C SER A 233 -7.29 -19.99 -9.85
N GLU A 234 -6.53 -20.98 -10.27
CA GLU A 234 -5.39 -21.47 -9.49
C GLU A 234 -4.35 -20.39 -9.24
N LYS A 235 -4.14 -19.49 -10.21
CA LYS A 235 -3.24 -18.33 -10.08
C LYS A 235 -3.65 -17.39 -8.93
N ASP A 236 -4.93 -17.31 -8.61
CA ASP A 236 -5.40 -16.46 -7.52
C ASP A 236 -4.93 -16.97 -6.15
N ALA A 237 -4.75 -18.28 -5.98
CA ALA A 237 -4.20 -18.85 -4.76
C ALA A 237 -2.72 -18.49 -4.60
N ASP A 238 -1.96 -18.47 -5.69
CA ASP A 238 -0.54 -18.11 -5.67
C ASP A 238 -0.36 -16.60 -5.40
N LEU A 239 -1.19 -15.75 -6.03
CA LEU A 239 -1.22 -14.31 -5.72
C LEU A 239 -1.55 -14.04 -4.25
N LEU A 240 -2.49 -14.77 -3.64
CA LEU A 240 -2.79 -14.62 -2.21
C LEU A 240 -1.59 -14.99 -1.33
N LYS A 241 -0.84 -16.04 -1.68
CA LYS A 241 0.39 -16.42 -0.96
C LYS A 241 1.46 -15.34 -1.11
N GLU A 242 1.63 -14.81 -2.30
CA GLU A 242 2.56 -13.71 -2.59
C GLU A 242 2.21 -12.47 -1.75
N PHE A 243 0.96 -12.02 -1.75
CA PHE A 243 0.51 -10.88 -0.96
C PHE A 243 0.70 -11.11 0.55
N ALA A 244 0.47 -12.34 1.03
CA ALA A 244 0.73 -12.69 2.42
C ALA A 244 2.24 -12.62 2.75
N ALA A 245 3.10 -13.10 1.86
CA ALA A 245 4.55 -13.02 2.02
C ALA A 245 5.05 -11.56 2.02
N VAL A 246 4.56 -10.73 1.10
CA VAL A 246 4.85 -9.29 1.07
C VAL A 246 4.41 -8.61 2.37
N THR A 247 3.20 -8.90 2.85
CA THR A 247 2.71 -8.33 4.12
C THR A 247 3.60 -8.72 5.29
N LYS A 248 4.05 -9.97 5.34
CA LYS A 248 4.97 -10.46 6.36
C LYS A 248 6.29 -9.69 6.31
N SER A 249 6.91 -9.58 5.15
CA SER A 249 8.16 -8.83 4.95
C SER A 249 8.03 -7.36 5.34
N VAL A 250 6.93 -6.68 4.94
CA VAL A 250 6.65 -5.30 5.35
C VAL A 250 6.56 -5.18 6.87
N ASN A 251 5.89 -6.13 7.55
CA ASN A 251 5.75 -6.11 8.99
C ASN A 251 7.08 -6.35 9.71
N GLU A 252 7.91 -7.25 9.20
CA GLU A 252 9.27 -7.48 9.70
C GLU A 252 10.11 -6.21 9.57
N GLY A 253 10.14 -5.57 8.40
CA GLY A 253 10.87 -4.33 8.18
C GLY A 253 10.35 -3.13 8.99
N VAL A 254 9.09 -3.14 9.46
CA VAL A 254 8.60 -2.14 10.42
C VAL A 254 9.18 -2.37 11.82
N MET A 255 9.37 -3.61 12.23
CA MET A 255 9.81 -3.95 13.58
C MET A 255 11.34 -3.97 13.73
N GLU A 256 12.08 -3.97 12.64
CA GLU A 256 13.56 -3.94 12.62
C GLU A 256 14.14 -2.52 12.66
N LYS A 257 13.31 -1.49 12.52
CA LYS A 257 13.68 -0.05 12.61
C LYS A 257 13.66 0.46 14.03
#